data_539de54598d2714caae49838e66011a6
#
_entry.id   539de54598d2714caae49838e66011a6
#
_cell.length_a   1.000
_cell.length_b   1.000
_cell.length_c   1.000
_cell.angle_alpha   90.00
_cell.angle_beta   90.00
_cell.angle_gamma   90.00
#
_symmetry.space_group_name_H-M   'P 1'
#
loop_
_entity.id
_entity.type
_entity.pdbx_description
1 polymer ?
#
loop_
_entity_poly.entity_id
_entity_poly.type
_entity_poly.pdbx_seq_one_letter_code
_entity_poly.pdbx_strand_id
1 'polypeptide(L)'
;MRASNEFCGTQLIEALNEDIERELRIADEHIARALSAHSLRKDAAQRHSSSCAAAAMRHATALAAEVLHLGGVPAPCIPRDMPCSRDRLARGSDLFRRYRQRLKMANDLGLLRLEDVLREIIQELRVCSRTRSGMFRLIRIN
;
A
#
# COMPACT_ATOMS: atom_id res chain seq x y z
N MET A 1 -16.68 -29.05 -0.37
CA MET A 1 -16.47 -27.81 -1.14
C MET A 1 -16.68 -26.51 -0.35
N ARG A 2 -17.69 -26.39 0.50
CA ARG A 2 -17.89 -25.16 1.31
C ARG A 2 -16.75 -24.86 2.29
N ALA A 3 -16.24 -25.85 3.01
CA ALA A 3 -15.15 -25.67 3.98
C ALA A 3 -13.84 -25.14 3.37
N SER A 4 -13.52 -25.52 2.14
CA SER A 4 -12.31 -25.02 1.45
C SER A 4 -12.43 -23.54 1.08
N ASN A 5 -13.62 -23.07 0.69
CA ASN A 5 -13.86 -21.66 0.35
C ASN A 5 -13.87 -20.77 1.59
N GLU A 6 -14.40 -21.23 2.72
CA GLU A 6 -14.37 -20.48 3.98
C GLU A 6 -12.95 -20.32 4.51
N PHE A 7 -12.14 -21.36 4.42
CA PHE A 7 -10.73 -21.31 4.81
C PHE A 7 -9.93 -20.34 3.92
N CYS A 8 -10.12 -20.36 2.62
CA CYS A 8 -9.47 -19.42 1.69
C CYS A 8 -9.94 -17.98 1.91
N GLY A 9 -11.21 -17.77 2.25
CA GLY A 9 -11.75 -16.46 2.58
C GLY A 9 -11.11 -15.86 3.83
N THR A 10 -10.93 -16.65 4.88
CA THR A 10 -10.27 -16.21 6.12
C THR A 10 -8.81 -15.84 5.86
N GLN A 11 -8.08 -16.64 5.12
CA GLN A 11 -6.69 -16.34 4.74
C GLN A 11 -6.58 -15.05 3.93
N LEU A 12 -7.52 -14.80 3.02
CA LEU A 12 -7.56 -13.57 2.25
C LEU A 12 -7.80 -12.36 3.15
N ILE A 13 -8.74 -12.42 4.09
CA ILE A 13 -9.00 -11.34 5.07
C ILE A 13 -7.76 -11.04 5.90
N GLU A 14 -7.07 -12.05 6.41
CA GLU A 14 -5.81 -11.88 7.15
C GLU A 14 -4.74 -11.20 6.29
N ALA A 15 -4.60 -11.65 5.05
CA ALA A 15 -3.65 -11.08 4.10
C ALA A 15 -3.96 -9.61 3.75
N LEU A 16 -5.22 -9.26 3.55
CA LEU A 16 -5.66 -7.88 3.32
C LEU A 16 -5.43 -7.00 4.55
N ASN A 17 -5.63 -7.53 5.75
CA ASN A 17 -5.33 -6.83 7.00
C ASN A 17 -3.84 -6.53 7.16
N GLU A 18 -2.96 -7.44 6.79
CA GLU A 18 -1.51 -7.17 6.73
C GLU A 18 -1.19 -6.07 5.71
N ASP A 19 -1.86 -6.05 4.58
CA ASP A 19 -1.66 -5.03 3.55
C ASP A 19 -2.17 -3.67 4.02
N ILE A 20 -3.30 -3.60 4.74
CA ILE A 20 -3.80 -2.37 5.39
C ILE A 20 -2.76 -1.80 6.36
N GLU A 21 -2.24 -2.61 7.27
CA GLU A 21 -1.21 -2.17 8.22
C GLU A 21 0.04 -1.65 7.51
N ARG A 22 0.39 -2.25 6.40
CA ARG A 22 1.52 -1.83 5.58
C ARG A 22 1.32 -0.49 4.91
N GLU A 23 0.16 -0.28 4.31
CA GLU A 23 -0.19 1.00 3.69
C GLU A 23 -0.21 2.13 4.73
N LEU A 24 -0.73 1.88 5.92
CA LEU A 24 -0.71 2.86 7.01
C LEU A 24 0.72 3.22 7.43
N ARG A 25 1.64 2.25 7.49
CA ARG A 25 3.07 2.54 7.77
C ARG A 25 3.72 3.34 6.65
N ILE A 26 3.40 3.03 5.40
CA ILE A 26 3.88 3.78 4.23
C ILE A 26 3.40 5.23 4.31
N ALA A 27 2.13 5.44 4.67
CA ALA A 27 1.57 6.78 4.87
C ALA A 27 2.34 7.55 5.96
N ASP A 28 2.57 6.95 7.12
CA ASP A 28 3.32 7.56 8.22
C ASP A 28 4.74 7.95 7.82
N GLU A 29 5.44 7.08 7.10
CA GLU A 29 6.79 7.36 6.60
C GLU A 29 6.82 8.54 5.63
N HIS A 30 5.85 8.60 4.72
CA HIS A 30 5.76 9.71 3.77
C HIS A 30 5.34 11.01 4.44
N ILE A 31 4.48 10.97 5.46
CA ILE A 31 4.15 12.15 6.27
C ILE A 31 5.40 12.67 6.95
N ALA A 32 6.19 11.82 7.60
CA ALA A 32 7.43 12.20 8.25
C ALA A 32 8.44 12.84 7.26
N ARG A 33 8.54 12.27 6.05
CA ARG A 33 9.38 12.83 4.98
C ARG A 33 8.88 14.18 4.48
N ALA A 34 7.56 14.34 4.34
CA ALA A 34 6.96 15.61 3.93
C ALA A 34 7.24 16.71 4.95
N LEU A 35 7.11 16.42 6.24
CA LEU A 35 7.41 17.34 7.32
C LEU A 35 8.90 17.72 7.34
N SER A 36 9.79 16.76 7.17
CA SER A 36 11.23 17.00 7.06
C SER A 36 11.58 17.84 5.84
N ALA A 37 11.01 17.55 4.67
CA ALA A 37 11.21 18.31 3.45
C ALA A 37 10.68 19.75 3.57
N HIS A 38 9.57 19.95 4.26
CA HIS A 38 9.03 21.28 4.55
C HIS A 38 10.00 22.11 5.39
N SER A 39 10.54 21.57 6.47
CA SER A 39 11.52 22.26 7.32
C SER A 39 12.82 22.62 6.58
N LEU A 40 13.19 21.84 5.57
CA LEU A 40 14.35 22.07 4.70
C LEU A 40 14.02 22.89 3.44
N ARG A 41 12.80 23.38 3.30
CA ARG A 41 12.28 24.13 2.13
C ARG A 41 12.45 23.40 0.80
N LYS A 42 12.28 22.09 0.81
CA LYS A 42 12.31 21.22 -0.38
C LYS A 42 10.91 20.96 -0.90
N ASP A 43 10.31 21.93 -1.57
CA ASP A 43 8.89 21.90 -1.94
C ASP A 43 8.50 20.74 -2.85
N ALA A 44 9.32 20.37 -3.83
CA ALA A 44 9.06 19.24 -4.72
C ALA A 44 9.05 17.90 -3.95
N ALA A 45 10.00 17.70 -3.05
CA ALA A 45 10.07 16.52 -2.20
C ALA A 45 8.89 16.45 -1.22
N GLN A 46 8.48 17.59 -0.66
CA GLN A 46 7.30 17.71 0.19
C GLN A 46 6.02 17.30 -0.54
N ARG A 47 5.79 17.86 -1.73
CA ARG A 47 4.61 17.54 -2.55
C ARG A 47 4.58 16.06 -2.93
N HIS A 48 5.71 15.50 -3.33
CA HIS A 48 5.82 14.09 -3.67
C HIS A 48 5.47 13.19 -2.48
N SER A 49 6.07 13.43 -1.33
CA SER A 49 5.81 12.64 -0.11
C SER A 49 4.37 12.79 0.37
N SER A 50 3.80 13.99 0.32
CA SER A 50 2.39 14.21 0.66
C SER A 50 1.44 13.45 -0.27
N SER A 51 1.73 13.43 -1.57
CA SER A 51 0.96 12.67 -2.56
C SER A 51 1.04 11.16 -2.32
N CYS A 52 2.22 10.63 -2.00
CA CYS A 52 2.41 9.22 -1.67
C CYS A 52 1.68 8.82 -0.38
N ALA A 53 1.71 9.68 0.65
CA ALA A 53 0.96 9.47 1.87
C ALA A 53 -0.55 9.40 1.62
N ALA A 54 -1.09 10.32 0.82
CA ALA A 54 -2.49 10.34 0.45
C ALA A 54 -2.90 9.08 -0.33
N ALA A 55 -2.08 8.62 -1.26
CA ALA A 55 -2.30 7.37 -2.00
C ALA A 55 -2.35 6.16 -1.07
N ALA A 56 -1.38 6.03 -0.16
CA ALA A 56 -1.34 4.94 0.81
C ALA A 56 -2.57 4.92 1.72
N MET A 57 -3.04 6.09 2.16
CA MET A 57 -4.28 6.20 2.94
C MET A 57 -5.51 5.77 2.14
N ARG A 58 -5.60 6.14 0.86
CA ARG A 58 -6.70 5.67 -0.01
C ARG A 58 -6.66 4.16 -0.20
N HIS A 59 -5.48 3.57 -0.40
CA HIS A 59 -5.32 2.13 -0.52
C HIS A 59 -5.77 1.41 0.75
N ALA A 60 -5.31 1.86 1.93
CA ALA A 60 -5.72 1.30 3.21
C ALA A 60 -7.25 1.36 3.40
N THR A 61 -7.87 2.48 3.07
CA THR A 61 -9.31 2.68 3.18
C THR A 61 -10.09 1.76 2.23
N ALA A 62 -9.62 1.63 0.98
CA ALA A 62 -10.25 0.76 0.00
C ALA A 62 -10.16 -0.73 0.41
N LEU A 63 -8.98 -1.16 0.89
CA LEU A 63 -8.78 -2.51 1.40
C LEU A 63 -9.62 -2.80 2.65
N ALA A 64 -9.75 -1.83 3.56
CA ALA A 64 -10.60 -1.96 4.74
C ALA A 64 -12.08 -2.14 4.37
N ALA A 65 -12.56 -1.41 3.36
CA ALA A 65 -13.91 -1.58 2.83
C ALA A 65 -14.13 -2.99 2.27
N GLU A 66 -13.15 -3.54 1.57
CA GLU A 66 -13.23 -4.90 1.04
C GLU A 66 -13.18 -5.97 2.15
N VAL A 67 -12.38 -5.78 3.20
CA VAL A 67 -12.41 -6.67 4.38
C VAL A 67 -13.79 -6.69 5.03
N LEU A 68 -14.42 -5.54 5.21
CA LEU A 68 -15.79 -5.45 5.73
C LEU A 68 -16.79 -6.15 4.80
N HIS A 69 -16.65 -5.96 3.49
CA HIS A 69 -17.51 -6.60 2.50
C HIS A 69 -17.40 -8.13 2.51
N LEU A 70 -16.22 -8.65 2.81
CA LEU A 70 -15.96 -10.08 2.98
C LEU A 70 -16.41 -10.63 4.34
N GLY A 71 -16.98 -9.80 5.21
CA GLY A 71 -17.45 -10.18 6.54
C GLY A 71 -16.33 -10.22 7.61
N GLY A 72 -15.17 -9.69 7.31
CA GLY A 72 -14.06 -9.56 8.25
C GLY A 72 -14.09 -8.25 9.04
N VAL A 73 -13.14 -8.12 9.95
CA VAL A 73 -12.89 -6.90 10.71
C VAL A 73 -11.57 -6.30 10.23
N PRO A 74 -11.58 -5.04 9.73
CA PRO A 74 -10.34 -4.40 9.29
C PRO A 74 -9.35 -4.25 10.44
N ALA A 75 -8.06 -4.37 10.14
CA ALA A 75 -7.00 -4.19 11.10
C ALA A 75 -7.13 -2.82 11.78
N PRO A 76 -7.05 -2.78 13.12
CA PRO A 76 -7.00 -1.53 13.87
C PRO A 76 -5.65 -0.83 13.62
N CYS A 77 -5.57 0.40 14.07
CA CYS A 77 -4.39 1.26 13.92
C CYS A 77 -3.06 0.56 14.18
N ILE A 78 -2.02 1.06 13.51
CA ILE A 78 -0.63 0.61 13.58
C ILE A 78 -0.16 0.44 15.03
N PRO A 79 0.52 -0.67 15.38
CA PRO A 79 1.26 -0.76 16.63
C PRO A 79 2.35 0.32 16.67
N ARG A 80 2.33 1.17 17.71
CA ARG A 80 3.25 2.32 17.86
C ARG A 80 4.72 1.95 18.03
N ASP A 81 5.04 0.66 18.25
CA ASP A 81 6.34 0.16 18.66
C ASP A 81 7.15 -0.50 17.54
N MET A 82 6.79 -0.29 16.27
CA MET A 82 7.55 -0.86 15.16
C MET A 82 8.77 0.00 14.83
N PRO A 83 9.99 -0.57 14.90
CA PRO A 83 11.19 0.19 14.56
C PRO A 83 11.18 0.66 13.11
N CYS A 84 11.55 1.93 12.91
CA CYS A 84 11.78 2.53 11.62
C CYS A 84 12.98 1.84 10.95
N SER A 85 12.77 0.84 10.11
CA SER A 85 13.90 0.19 9.43
C SER A 85 14.24 0.90 8.13
N ARG A 86 15.52 1.17 7.93
CA ARG A 86 16.07 1.76 6.69
C ARG A 86 15.89 0.86 5.46
N ASP A 87 15.59 -0.42 5.65
CA ASP A 87 15.39 -1.42 4.60
C ASP A 87 14.13 -1.23 3.74
N ARG A 88 13.34 -0.21 4.01
CA ARG A 88 12.00 -0.07 3.41
C ARG A 88 12.00 0.48 1.99
N LEU A 89 13.09 1.11 1.55
CA LEU A 89 13.21 1.63 0.18
C LEU A 89 13.43 0.54 -0.88
N ALA A 90 13.92 -0.63 -0.48
CA ALA A 90 14.13 -1.78 -1.36
C ALA A 90 12.83 -2.54 -1.72
N ARG A 91 11.69 -2.14 -1.16
CA ARG A 91 10.47 -2.94 -1.14
C ARG A 91 9.38 -2.56 -2.14
N GLY A 92 9.64 -1.67 -3.07
CA GLY A 92 8.69 -1.38 -4.16
C GLY A 92 8.35 -2.63 -4.97
N SER A 93 9.35 -3.46 -5.27
CA SER A 93 9.16 -4.74 -5.97
C SER A 93 8.39 -5.77 -5.14
N ASP A 94 8.57 -5.79 -3.83
CA ASP A 94 7.86 -6.66 -2.90
C ASP A 94 6.38 -6.31 -2.80
N LEU A 95 6.06 -5.02 -2.79
CA LEU A 95 4.69 -4.53 -2.75
C LEU A 95 3.92 -4.95 -4.01
N PHE A 96 4.52 -4.79 -5.19
CA PHE A 96 3.94 -5.26 -6.45
C PHE A 96 3.67 -6.76 -6.43
N ARG A 97 4.62 -7.56 -5.99
CA ARG A 97 4.49 -9.01 -5.89
C ARG A 97 3.32 -9.40 -4.98
N ARG A 98 3.18 -8.72 -3.84
CA ARG A 98 2.10 -8.96 -2.89
C ARG A 98 0.73 -8.67 -3.47
N TYR A 99 0.56 -7.50 -4.06
CA TYR A 99 -0.73 -7.15 -4.68
C TYR A 99 -1.07 -8.05 -5.85
N ARG A 100 -0.09 -8.53 -6.62
CA ARG A 100 -0.32 -9.55 -7.65
C ARG A 100 -0.76 -10.89 -7.06
N GLN A 101 -0.20 -11.30 -5.93
CA GLN A 101 -0.66 -12.49 -5.20
C GLN A 101 -2.09 -12.32 -4.70
N ARG A 102 -2.44 -11.15 -4.15
CA ARG A 102 -3.81 -10.85 -3.73
C ARG A 102 -4.77 -10.87 -4.90
N LEU A 103 -4.36 -10.30 -6.03
CA LEU A 103 -5.16 -10.32 -7.26
C LEU A 103 -5.44 -11.76 -7.73
N LYS A 104 -4.43 -12.62 -7.68
CA LYS A 104 -4.61 -14.04 -7.98
C LYS A 104 -5.59 -14.71 -7.02
N MET A 105 -5.46 -14.48 -5.72
CA MET A 105 -6.39 -15.02 -4.71
C MET A 105 -7.81 -14.51 -4.94
N ALA A 106 -8.00 -13.24 -5.23
CA ALA A 106 -9.30 -12.67 -5.55
C ALA A 106 -9.91 -13.29 -6.82
N ASN A 107 -9.10 -13.47 -7.86
CA ASN A 107 -9.53 -14.11 -9.10
C ASN A 107 -9.95 -15.58 -8.85
N ASP A 108 -9.14 -16.35 -8.13
CA ASP A 108 -9.43 -17.74 -7.81
C ASP A 108 -10.74 -17.91 -7.00
N LEU A 109 -11.10 -16.88 -6.21
CA LEU A 109 -12.35 -16.85 -5.43
C LEU A 109 -13.51 -16.14 -6.16
N GLY A 110 -13.30 -15.61 -7.36
CA GLY A 110 -14.32 -14.91 -8.14
C GLY A 110 -14.75 -13.56 -7.56
N LEU A 111 -13.88 -12.87 -6.83
CA LEU A 111 -14.15 -11.61 -6.14
C LEU A 111 -13.87 -10.41 -7.04
N LEU A 112 -14.72 -10.18 -8.04
CA LEU A 112 -14.52 -9.17 -9.10
C LEU A 112 -14.29 -7.76 -8.55
N ARG A 113 -15.04 -7.35 -7.52
CA ARG A 113 -14.90 -6.04 -6.91
C ARG A 113 -13.52 -5.85 -6.27
N LEU A 114 -13.02 -6.85 -5.57
CA LEU A 114 -11.68 -6.84 -4.98
C LEU A 114 -10.60 -6.83 -6.07
N GLU A 115 -10.80 -7.58 -7.15
CA GLU A 115 -9.89 -7.53 -8.29
C GLU A 115 -9.74 -6.12 -8.85
N ASP A 116 -10.83 -5.38 -9.01
CA ASP A 116 -10.82 -4.01 -9.52
C ASP A 116 -10.05 -3.07 -8.57
N VAL A 117 -10.31 -3.17 -7.26
CA VAL A 117 -9.57 -2.40 -6.24
C VAL A 117 -8.07 -2.69 -6.30
N LEU A 118 -7.69 -3.95 -6.38
CA LEU A 118 -6.27 -4.36 -6.43
C LEU A 118 -5.59 -3.91 -7.73
N ARG A 119 -6.29 -3.93 -8.87
CA ARG A 119 -5.77 -3.40 -10.13
C ARG A 119 -5.52 -1.90 -10.08
N GLU A 120 -6.41 -1.13 -9.47
CA GLU A 120 -6.23 0.31 -9.26
C GLU A 120 -5.01 0.61 -8.40
N ILE A 121 -4.84 -0.10 -7.28
CA ILE A 121 -3.67 0.03 -6.41
C ILE A 121 -2.38 -0.28 -7.17
N ILE A 122 -2.34 -1.37 -7.91
CA ILE A 122 -1.18 -1.77 -8.73
C ILE A 122 -0.85 -0.68 -9.76
N GLN A 123 -1.86 -0.10 -10.40
CA GLN A 123 -1.67 0.97 -11.39
C GLN A 123 -1.10 2.24 -10.75
N GLU A 124 -1.60 2.66 -9.60
CA GLU A 124 -1.07 3.82 -8.88
C GLU A 124 0.37 3.60 -8.41
N LEU A 125 0.71 2.40 -7.95
CA LEU A 125 2.08 2.04 -7.59
C LEU A 125 3.05 2.12 -8.77
N ARG A 126 2.61 1.74 -9.96
CA ARG A 126 3.42 1.88 -11.20
C ARG A 126 3.71 3.33 -11.52
N VAL A 127 2.72 4.20 -11.39
CA VAL A 127 2.88 5.64 -11.63
C VAL A 127 3.86 6.25 -10.62
N CYS A 128 3.70 5.96 -9.33
CA CYS A 128 4.62 6.40 -8.26
C CYS A 128 6.06 5.95 -8.50
N SER A 129 6.26 4.71 -8.91
CA SER A 129 7.57 4.14 -9.23
C SER A 129 8.26 4.87 -10.38
N ARG A 130 7.53 5.20 -11.45
CA ARG A 130 8.05 5.95 -12.61
C ARG A 130 8.44 7.37 -12.24
N THR A 131 7.61 8.07 -11.48
CA THR A 131 7.88 9.43 -11.00
C THR A 131 9.14 9.47 -10.14
N ARG A 132 9.32 8.48 -9.27
CA ARG A 132 10.51 8.32 -8.43
C ARG A 132 11.79 8.16 -9.26
N SER A 133 11.76 7.31 -10.29
CA SER A 133 12.89 7.10 -11.21
C SER A 133 13.22 8.38 -11.98
N GLY A 134 12.23 9.17 -12.38
CA GLY A 134 12.40 10.46 -13.04
C GLY A 134 13.05 11.51 -12.13
N MET A 135 12.66 11.59 -10.85
CA MET A 135 13.25 12.50 -9.88
C MET A 135 14.72 12.17 -9.57
N PHE A 136 15.10 10.91 -9.47
CA PHE A 136 16.49 10.50 -9.29
C PHE A 136 17.38 10.84 -10.49
N ARG A 137 16.85 10.82 -11.71
CA ARG A 137 17.60 11.24 -12.90
C ARG A 137 17.87 12.74 -12.92
N LEU A 138 16.93 13.57 -12.46
CA LEU A 138 17.09 15.04 -12.40
C LEU A 138 18.11 15.47 -11.32
N ILE A 139 18.27 14.74 -10.25
CA ILE A 139 19.23 15.02 -9.18
C ILE A 139 20.66 14.64 -9.59
N ARG A 140 20.84 13.75 -10.54
CA ARG A 140 22.17 13.33 -11.04
C ARG A 140 22.77 14.27 -12.12
N ILE A 141 22.01 15.21 -12.64
CA ILE A 141 22.43 16.09 -13.74
C ILE A 141 22.91 17.47 -13.22
N ASN A 142 22.71 17.77 -11.95
CA ASN A 142 23.22 18.96 -11.26
C ASN A 142 24.24 18.56 -10.19
#